data_27bb3af3b0e6e9acdb0916528f9f1a76
#
_entry.id   27bb3af3b0e6e9acdb0916528f9f1a76
#
_cell.length_a   1.000
_cell.length_b   1.000
_cell.length_c   1.000
_cell.angle_alpha   90.00
_cell.angle_beta   90.00
_cell.angle_gamma   90.00
#
_symmetry.space_group_name_H-M   'P 1'
#
loop_
_entity.id
_entity.type
_entity.pdbx_description
1 polymer ?
#
loop_
_entity_poly.entity_id
_entity_poly.type
_entity_poly.pdbx_seq_one_letter_code
_entity_poly.pdbx_strand_id
1 'polypeptide(L)'
;MHVGEPFVIPNPWDAGSARMLEALGLASLATTSSGFAFTLGRIDGSATLDEVCSHVAELDRLTELPVSADLENGYGAQPEDAAHAIRRAAEAGAVGGSIEDWDPEHGLYDREQAVERVHAAAEAAHGLDFPFTLTARAENHIRGNAHLEDTIDRLQAFQAVAADVLYAPGLRDVALIRAVCEAVSKPVNVLAVPHLTVAEITAAGAQRISVGGALTWVGAKAVADAATAIRDSGDLSVLVGRPPLERWFG
;
A
#
# COMPACT_ATOMS: atom_id res chain seq x y z
N MET A 1 14.99 5.29 3.44
CA MET A 1 14.56 5.50 2.05
C MET A 1 13.89 6.87 1.84
N HIS A 2 13.09 7.39 2.75
CA HIS A 2 12.35 8.66 2.57
C HIS A 2 13.20 9.96 2.71
N VAL A 3 14.52 9.87 2.85
CA VAL A 3 15.47 10.99 2.98
C VAL A 3 16.38 11.12 1.75
N GLY A 4 16.12 10.39 0.67
CA GLY A 4 16.90 10.37 -0.57
C GLY A 4 16.06 10.70 -1.78
N GLU A 5 16.44 10.14 -2.92
CA GLU A 5 15.66 10.25 -4.15
C GLU A 5 14.28 9.61 -4.00
N PRO A 6 13.24 10.19 -4.64
CA PRO A 6 11.93 9.56 -4.70
C PRO A 6 11.99 8.14 -5.29
N PHE A 7 11.12 7.26 -4.82
CA PHE A 7 11.13 5.86 -5.25
C PHE A 7 9.73 5.29 -5.45
N VAL A 8 9.66 4.23 -6.26
CA VAL A 8 8.46 3.42 -6.42
C VAL A 8 8.52 2.25 -5.44
N ILE A 9 7.46 2.04 -4.67
CA ILE A 9 7.25 0.87 -3.82
C ILE A 9 6.16 0.01 -4.46
N PRO A 10 6.52 -1.06 -5.19
CA PRO A 10 5.54 -1.94 -5.81
C PRO A 10 4.86 -2.83 -4.77
N ASN A 11 3.68 -3.32 -5.15
CA ASN A 11 2.85 -4.10 -4.26
C ASN A 11 2.72 -5.55 -4.78
N PRO A 12 3.52 -6.50 -4.27
CA PRO A 12 3.33 -7.91 -4.54
C PRO A 12 2.06 -8.42 -3.86
N TRP A 13 1.46 -9.46 -4.46
CA TRP A 13 0.25 -10.09 -3.93
C TRP A 13 0.50 -11.54 -3.47
N ASP A 14 1.66 -12.10 -3.79
CA ASP A 14 2.13 -13.42 -3.41
C ASP A 14 3.66 -13.53 -3.42
N ALA A 15 4.18 -14.67 -3.00
CA ALA A 15 5.60 -14.97 -3.01
C ALA A 15 6.25 -14.88 -4.40
N GLY A 16 5.55 -15.33 -5.43
CA GLY A 16 6.05 -15.30 -6.81
C GLY A 16 6.25 -13.88 -7.32
N SER A 17 5.25 -13.02 -7.11
CA SER A 17 5.32 -11.61 -7.49
C SER A 17 6.39 -10.85 -6.68
N ALA A 18 6.57 -11.16 -5.40
CA ALA A 18 7.61 -10.54 -4.58
C ALA A 18 9.02 -10.86 -5.10
N ARG A 19 9.33 -12.14 -5.33
CA ARG A 19 10.61 -12.58 -5.91
C ARG A 19 10.87 -12.00 -7.30
N MET A 20 9.83 -11.92 -8.12
CA MET A 20 9.91 -11.28 -9.44
C MET A 20 10.29 -9.80 -9.31
N LEU A 21 9.62 -9.05 -8.44
CA LEU A 21 9.88 -7.62 -8.24
C LEU A 21 11.29 -7.36 -7.69
N GLU A 22 11.78 -8.19 -6.76
CA GLU A 22 13.16 -8.18 -6.29
C GLU A 22 14.16 -8.41 -7.43
N ALA A 23 13.97 -9.46 -8.23
CA ALA A 23 14.82 -9.79 -9.37
C ALA A 23 14.80 -8.72 -10.48
N LEU A 24 13.76 -7.90 -10.56
CA LEU A 24 13.67 -6.74 -11.43
C LEU A 24 14.38 -5.51 -10.88
N GLY A 25 14.94 -5.57 -9.67
CA GLY A 25 15.77 -4.52 -9.07
C GLY A 25 14.98 -3.44 -8.33
N LEU A 26 13.74 -3.72 -7.92
CA LEU A 26 12.99 -2.83 -7.02
C LEU A 26 13.67 -2.85 -5.63
N ALA A 27 13.59 -1.74 -4.89
CA ALA A 27 14.36 -1.55 -3.66
C ALA A 27 13.56 -1.79 -2.37
N SER A 28 12.26 -1.97 -2.46
CA SER A 28 11.34 -2.22 -1.32
C SER A 28 10.00 -2.73 -1.83
N LEU A 29 9.23 -3.33 -0.95
CA LEU A 29 7.90 -3.88 -1.25
C LEU A 29 6.87 -3.32 -0.27
N ALA A 30 5.62 -3.18 -0.71
CA ALA A 30 4.49 -3.00 0.18
C ALA A 30 3.42 -4.05 -0.15
N THR A 31 2.78 -4.65 0.84
CA THR A 31 1.65 -5.54 0.58
C THR A 31 0.47 -4.75 -0.01
N THR A 32 -0.56 -5.43 -0.46
CA THR A 32 -1.81 -4.84 -0.95
C THR A 32 -2.97 -5.70 -0.48
N SER A 33 -3.89 -5.10 0.28
CA SER A 33 -5.09 -5.78 0.78
C SER A 33 -5.89 -6.42 -0.36
N SER A 34 -6.19 -5.65 -1.41
CA SER A 34 -6.98 -6.12 -2.55
C SER A 34 -6.27 -7.22 -3.36
N GLY A 35 -4.96 -7.11 -3.58
CA GLY A 35 -4.18 -8.13 -4.27
C GLY A 35 -4.08 -9.42 -3.46
N PHE A 36 -3.87 -9.33 -2.16
CA PHE A 36 -3.83 -10.48 -1.27
C PHE A 36 -5.21 -11.15 -1.15
N ALA A 37 -6.29 -10.39 -0.94
CA ALA A 37 -7.64 -10.94 -0.92
C ALA A 37 -7.98 -11.68 -2.23
N PHE A 38 -7.52 -11.18 -3.38
CA PHE A 38 -7.68 -11.89 -4.66
C PHE A 38 -7.01 -13.28 -4.67
N THR A 39 -5.83 -13.44 -4.06
CA THR A 39 -5.18 -14.77 -3.96
C THR A 39 -5.99 -15.75 -3.11
N LEU A 40 -6.77 -15.24 -2.16
CA LEU A 40 -7.67 -16.02 -1.31
C LEU A 40 -9.04 -16.30 -1.97
N GLY A 41 -9.27 -15.77 -3.18
CA GLY A 41 -10.57 -15.85 -3.85
C GLY A 41 -11.65 -15.00 -3.18
N ARG A 42 -11.27 -13.91 -2.54
CA ARG A 42 -12.14 -13.03 -1.75
C ARG A 42 -12.08 -11.58 -2.26
N ILE A 43 -13.02 -10.75 -1.81
CA ILE A 43 -13.04 -9.30 -2.06
C ILE A 43 -12.10 -8.58 -1.10
N ASP A 44 -11.67 -7.38 -1.46
CA ASP A 44 -10.90 -6.46 -0.63
C ASP A 44 -11.58 -6.21 0.73
N GLY A 45 -10.80 -6.07 1.80
CA GLY A 45 -11.30 -5.89 3.16
C GLY A 45 -11.78 -7.18 3.85
N SER A 46 -11.55 -8.37 3.27
CA SER A 46 -12.03 -9.65 3.82
C SER A 46 -10.94 -10.52 4.45
N ALA A 47 -9.67 -10.14 4.33
CA ALA A 47 -8.58 -10.83 5.00
C ALA A 47 -8.56 -10.46 6.49
N THR A 48 -8.15 -11.40 7.33
CA THR A 48 -7.93 -11.14 8.77
C THR A 48 -6.52 -10.65 9.04
N LEU A 49 -6.28 -10.01 10.17
CA LEU A 49 -4.94 -9.60 10.60
C LEU A 49 -3.96 -10.78 10.63
N ASP A 50 -4.40 -11.95 11.09
CA ASP A 50 -3.56 -13.16 11.15
C ASP A 50 -3.15 -13.64 9.76
N GLU A 51 -4.06 -13.61 8.79
CA GLU A 51 -3.76 -13.94 7.39
C GLU A 51 -2.76 -12.94 6.78
N VAL A 52 -2.95 -11.65 7.04
CA VAL A 52 -2.04 -10.60 6.56
C VAL A 52 -0.66 -10.72 7.21
N CYS A 53 -0.58 -10.96 8.52
CA CYS A 53 0.70 -11.20 9.19
C CYS A 53 1.40 -12.45 8.64
N SER A 54 0.66 -13.53 8.37
CA SER A 54 1.21 -14.74 7.75
C SER A 54 1.75 -14.46 6.34
N HIS A 55 1.04 -13.65 5.56
CA HIS A 55 1.49 -13.21 4.23
C HIS A 55 2.75 -12.34 4.32
N VAL A 56 2.81 -11.38 5.25
CA VAL A 56 4.01 -10.55 5.50
C VAL A 56 5.21 -11.43 5.86
N ALA A 57 5.04 -12.39 6.78
CA ALA A 57 6.11 -13.31 7.18
C ALA A 57 6.60 -14.19 6.01
N GLU A 58 5.73 -14.57 5.10
CA GLU A 58 6.12 -15.28 3.89
C GLU A 58 6.98 -14.40 2.97
N LEU A 59 6.58 -13.14 2.75
CA LEU A 59 7.34 -12.21 1.91
C LEU A 59 8.71 -11.88 2.51
N ASP A 60 8.77 -11.57 3.81
CA ASP A 60 10.00 -11.30 4.54
C ASP A 60 11.01 -12.46 4.45
N ARG A 61 10.51 -13.69 4.60
CA ARG A 61 11.36 -14.90 4.48
C ARG A 61 11.90 -15.15 3.07
N LEU A 62 11.21 -14.69 2.03
CA LEU A 62 11.49 -15.03 0.62
C LEU A 62 12.22 -13.94 -0.15
N THR A 63 12.32 -12.73 0.38
CA THR A 63 13.03 -11.60 -0.23
C THR A 63 13.97 -10.94 0.76
N GLU A 64 15.04 -10.33 0.26
CA GLU A 64 15.94 -9.48 1.06
C GLU A 64 15.45 -8.02 1.13
N LEU A 65 14.32 -7.71 0.47
CA LEU A 65 13.78 -6.36 0.39
C LEU A 65 12.96 -6.01 1.64
N PRO A 66 13.06 -4.77 2.15
CA PRO A 66 12.21 -4.31 3.24
C PRO A 66 10.73 -4.33 2.81
N VAL A 67 9.88 -4.91 3.66
CA VAL A 67 8.45 -5.06 3.44
C VAL A 67 7.67 -4.08 4.31
N SER A 68 6.75 -3.32 3.71
CA SER A 68 5.74 -2.51 4.39
C SER A 68 4.38 -3.20 4.31
N ALA A 69 3.66 -3.33 5.42
CA ALA A 69 2.35 -3.97 5.47
C ALA A 69 1.21 -2.97 5.20
N ASP A 70 0.28 -3.33 4.33
CA ASP A 70 -1.02 -2.67 4.22
C ASP A 70 -1.93 -3.27 5.31
N LEU A 71 -2.24 -2.49 6.35
CA LEU A 71 -2.96 -2.93 7.53
C LEU A 71 -4.39 -2.38 7.58
N GLU A 72 -4.89 -1.89 6.45
CA GLU A 72 -6.23 -1.33 6.35
C GLU A 72 -6.50 -0.33 7.51
N ASN A 73 -7.63 -0.44 8.20
CA ASN A 73 -7.92 0.37 9.37
C ASN A 73 -7.29 -0.18 10.68
N GLY A 74 -6.44 -1.19 10.64
CA GLY A 74 -5.88 -1.85 11.83
C GLY A 74 -6.77 -2.95 12.40
N TYR A 75 -7.77 -3.40 11.64
CA TYR A 75 -8.67 -4.55 11.95
C TYR A 75 -9.55 -4.34 13.18
N GLY A 76 -9.87 -3.11 13.53
CA GLY A 76 -10.78 -2.76 14.60
C GLY A 76 -10.95 -1.25 14.73
N ALA A 77 -11.96 -0.81 15.49
CA ALA A 77 -12.35 0.60 15.55
C ALA A 77 -11.57 1.41 16.59
N GLN A 78 -10.92 0.76 17.57
CA GLN A 78 -10.26 1.44 18.66
C GLN A 78 -8.80 1.82 18.33
N PRO A 79 -8.22 2.84 18.96
CA PRO A 79 -6.80 3.19 18.82
C PRO A 79 -5.86 2.02 19.12
N GLU A 80 -6.20 1.19 20.12
CA GLU A 80 -5.45 0.02 20.54
C GLU A 80 -5.38 -1.06 19.44
N ASP A 81 -6.41 -1.16 18.58
CA ASP A 81 -6.44 -2.09 17.45
C ASP A 81 -5.39 -1.69 16.41
N ALA A 82 -5.29 -0.41 16.08
CA ALA A 82 -4.27 0.13 15.18
C ALA A 82 -2.85 -0.12 15.73
N ALA A 83 -2.64 0.15 17.03
CA ALA A 83 -1.37 -0.14 17.69
C ALA A 83 -1.05 -1.64 17.72
N HIS A 84 -2.05 -2.50 17.92
CA HIS A 84 -1.90 -3.95 17.88
C HIS A 84 -1.50 -4.44 16.49
N ALA A 85 -2.17 -3.95 15.43
CA ALA A 85 -1.85 -4.32 14.06
C ALA A 85 -0.40 -3.96 13.69
N ILE A 86 0.11 -2.80 14.11
CA ILE A 86 1.53 -2.40 13.92
C ILE A 86 2.46 -3.41 14.59
N ARG A 87 2.25 -3.74 15.87
CA ARG A 87 3.10 -4.72 16.58
C ARG A 87 3.08 -6.08 15.91
N ARG A 88 1.89 -6.58 15.53
CA ARG A 88 1.75 -7.86 14.84
C ARG A 88 2.45 -7.90 13.48
N ALA A 89 2.38 -6.81 12.70
CA ALA A 89 3.10 -6.71 11.43
C ALA A 89 4.62 -6.67 11.64
N ALA A 90 5.10 -5.96 12.66
CA ALA A 90 6.51 -5.92 13.03
C ALA A 90 7.04 -7.30 13.46
N GLU A 91 6.28 -8.04 14.26
CA GLU A 91 6.59 -9.43 14.64
C GLU A 91 6.65 -10.37 13.44
N ALA A 92 5.88 -10.07 12.38
CA ALA A 92 5.87 -10.82 11.13
C ALA A 92 7.01 -10.43 10.16
N GLY A 93 7.89 -9.48 10.53
CA GLY A 93 9.04 -9.04 9.72
C GLY A 93 8.83 -7.75 8.94
N ALA A 94 7.67 -7.11 9.02
CA ALA A 94 7.49 -5.80 8.39
C ALA A 94 8.37 -4.73 9.05
N VAL A 95 8.94 -3.84 8.23
CA VAL A 95 9.70 -2.66 8.68
C VAL A 95 8.94 -1.35 8.41
N GLY A 96 7.68 -1.46 8.08
CA GLY A 96 6.73 -0.36 7.91
C GLY A 96 5.30 -0.88 7.79
N GLY A 97 4.34 0.02 7.96
CA GLY A 97 2.92 -0.31 7.83
C GLY A 97 2.08 0.91 7.53
N SER A 98 0.89 0.71 6.96
CA SER A 98 -0.08 1.78 6.74
C SER A 98 -1.34 1.54 7.54
N ILE A 99 -1.89 2.63 8.14
CA ILE A 99 -3.18 2.65 8.82
C ILE A 99 -4.05 3.72 8.15
N GLU A 100 -5.28 3.35 7.79
CA GLU A 100 -6.25 4.25 7.16
C GLU A 100 -7.35 4.70 8.12
N ASP A 101 -7.96 5.83 7.79
CA ASP A 101 -9.06 6.43 8.56
C ASP A 101 -10.45 6.03 8.03
N TRP A 102 -10.57 4.83 7.48
CA TRP A 102 -11.82 4.29 6.94
C TRP A 102 -12.20 2.97 7.61
N ASP A 103 -13.45 2.88 8.06
CA ASP A 103 -14.07 1.65 8.56
C ASP A 103 -15.03 1.08 7.51
N PRO A 104 -14.92 -0.21 7.13
CA PRO A 104 -15.78 -0.80 6.11
C PRO A 104 -17.27 -0.85 6.49
N GLU A 105 -17.61 -0.83 7.78
CA GLU A 105 -19.00 -0.89 8.28
C GLU A 105 -19.55 0.51 8.59
N HIS A 106 -18.72 1.42 9.11
CA HIS A 106 -19.16 2.72 9.63
C HIS A 106 -18.73 3.91 8.75
N GLY A 107 -17.82 3.69 7.79
CA GLY A 107 -17.34 4.73 6.90
C GLY A 107 -16.11 5.47 7.43
N LEU A 108 -15.95 6.70 6.97
CA LEU A 108 -14.82 7.54 7.34
C LEU A 108 -14.90 7.91 8.83
N TYR A 109 -13.85 7.63 9.59
CA TYR A 109 -13.75 8.10 10.98
C TYR A 109 -13.79 9.63 11.04
N ASP A 110 -14.42 10.17 12.09
CA ASP A 110 -14.22 11.58 12.36
C ASP A 110 -12.73 11.88 12.61
N ARG A 111 -12.36 13.16 12.46
CA ARG A 111 -10.94 13.53 12.48
C ARG A 111 -10.28 13.28 13.84
N GLU A 112 -11.00 13.47 14.94
CA GLU A 112 -10.48 13.25 16.29
C GLU A 112 -10.16 11.76 16.50
N GLN A 113 -11.11 10.88 16.21
CA GLN A 113 -10.93 9.43 16.29
C GLN A 113 -9.80 8.96 15.36
N ALA A 114 -9.74 9.47 14.12
CA ALA A 114 -8.67 9.12 13.18
C ALA A 114 -7.29 9.51 13.72
N VAL A 115 -7.17 10.69 14.33
CA VAL A 115 -5.93 11.18 14.93
C VAL A 115 -5.51 10.31 16.13
N GLU A 116 -6.43 9.95 17.01
CA GLU A 116 -6.14 9.06 18.15
C GLU A 116 -5.62 7.70 17.69
N ARG A 117 -6.21 7.14 16.62
CA ARG A 117 -5.78 5.88 16.02
C ARG A 117 -4.37 5.95 15.42
N VAL A 118 -4.09 7.01 14.66
CA VAL A 118 -2.75 7.24 14.09
C VAL A 118 -1.73 7.48 15.20
N HIS A 119 -2.11 8.19 16.25
CA HIS A 119 -1.23 8.42 17.42
C HIS A 119 -0.84 7.11 18.11
N ALA A 120 -1.82 6.26 18.41
CA ALA A 120 -1.57 4.94 19.01
C ALA A 120 -0.70 4.04 18.11
N ALA A 121 -0.93 4.07 16.79
CA ALA A 121 -0.09 3.37 15.83
C ALA A 121 1.35 3.93 15.80
N ALA A 122 1.52 5.26 15.88
CA ALA A 122 2.83 5.89 15.91
C ALA A 122 3.62 5.55 17.20
N GLU A 123 2.96 5.57 18.34
CA GLU A 123 3.58 5.14 19.62
C GLU A 123 4.02 3.66 19.53
N ALA A 124 3.19 2.79 18.97
CA ALA A 124 3.54 1.39 18.77
C ALA A 124 4.72 1.20 17.83
N ALA A 125 4.75 1.93 16.69
CA ALA A 125 5.82 1.87 15.70
C ALA A 125 7.15 2.37 16.26
N HIS A 126 7.14 3.52 16.94
CA HIS A 126 8.35 4.14 17.49
C HIS A 126 8.82 3.50 18.80
N GLY A 127 7.97 2.68 19.43
CA GLY A 127 8.32 1.88 20.61
C GLY A 127 9.05 0.57 20.29
N LEU A 128 9.19 0.21 19.01
CA LEU A 128 9.96 -0.98 18.58
C LEU A 128 11.47 -0.75 18.73
N ASP A 129 12.23 -1.82 18.85
CA ASP A 129 13.69 -1.78 18.99
C ASP A 129 14.44 -1.63 17.65
N PHE A 130 13.70 -1.46 16.56
CA PHE A 130 14.20 -1.18 15.21
C PHE A 130 13.36 -0.10 14.53
N PRO A 131 13.89 0.60 13.50
CA PRO A 131 13.14 1.62 12.77
C PRO A 131 11.95 1.03 12.01
N PHE A 132 10.75 1.45 12.35
CA PHE A 132 9.51 1.09 11.65
C PHE A 132 8.85 2.36 11.08
N THR A 133 8.49 2.35 9.80
CA THR A 133 7.90 3.50 9.11
C THR A 133 6.38 3.43 9.13
N LEU A 134 5.72 4.31 9.88
CA LEU A 134 4.27 4.43 9.87
C LEU A 134 3.79 5.33 8.74
N THR A 135 2.89 4.82 7.89
CA THR A 135 2.17 5.58 6.87
C THR A 135 0.73 5.80 7.32
N ALA A 136 0.33 7.06 7.52
CA ALA A 136 -1.06 7.40 7.83
C ALA A 136 -1.82 7.76 6.55
N ARG A 137 -3.01 7.14 6.34
CA ARG A 137 -3.83 7.30 5.15
C ARG A 137 -5.09 8.09 5.44
N ALA A 138 -5.32 9.16 4.67
CA ALA A 138 -6.59 9.89 4.62
C ALA A 138 -7.42 9.39 3.44
N GLU A 139 -8.43 8.60 3.71
CA GLU A 139 -9.24 7.89 2.71
C GLU A 139 -10.39 8.73 2.12
N ASN A 140 -10.68 9.90 2.70
CA ASN A 140 -11.83 10.72 2.30
C ASN A 140 -11.92 10.93 0.79
N HIS A 141 -10.80 11.18 0.12
CA HIS A 141 -10.77 11.50 -1.30
C HIS A 141 -11.17 10.30 -2.18
N ILE A 142 -10.67 9.10 -1.89
CA ILE A 142 -11.00 7.88 -2.65
C ILE A 142 -12.38 7.33 -2.28
N ARG A 143 -12.92 7.66 -1.08
CA ARG A 143 -14.22 7.22 -0.59
C ARG A 143 -15.38 8.16 -0.97
N GLY A 144 -15.15 9.06 -1.93
CA GLY A 144 -16.19 9.92 -2.49
C GLY A 144 -16.35 11.27 -1.81
N ASN A 145 -15.58 11.58 -0.78
CA ASN A 145 -15.47 12.92 -0.19
C ASN A 145 -14.18 13.60 -0.69
N ALA A 146 -14.19 14.09 -1.93
CA ALA A 146 -13.03 14.67 -2.61
C ALA A 146 -12.77 16.14 -2.22
N HIS A 147 -13.04 16.52 -0.97
CA HIS A 147 -12.72 17.84 -0.45
C HIS A 147 -11.24 17.91 -0.09
N LEU A 148 -10.45 18.63 -0.90
CA LEU A 148 -9.00 18.73 -0.74
C LEU A 148 -8.60 19.35 0.62
N GLU A 149 -9.34 20.34 1.11
CA GLU A 149 -9.08 20.98 2.40
C GLU A 149 -9.21 19.96 3.55
N ASP A 150 -10.27 19.12 3.56
CA ASP A 150 -10.41 18.07 4.57
C ASP A 150 -9.27 17.03 4.49
N THR A 151 -8.84 16.68 3.26
CA THR A 151 -7.68 15.79 3.06
C THR A 151 -6.42 16.41 3.69
N ILE A 152 -6.14 17.66 3.40
CA ILE A 152 -4.97 18.38 3.94
C ILE A 152 -5.04 18.48 5.46
N ASP A 153 -6.18 18.86 6.01
CA ASP A 153 -6.40 18.97 7.46
C ASP A 153 -6.14 17.64 8.18
N ARG A 154 -6.63 16.51 7.62
CA ARG A 154 -6.36 15.17 8.15
C ARG A 154 -4.87 14.85 8.13
N LEU A 155 -4.21 15.04 6.99
CA LEU A 155 -2.78 14.76 6.86
C LEU A 155 -1.92 15.64 7.77
N GLN A 156 -2.27 16.92 7.95
CA GLN A 156 -1.61 17.80 8.91
C GLN A 156 -1.81 17.34 10.36
N ALA A 157 -2.99 16.85 10.70
CA ALA A 157 -3.26 16.29 12.01
C ALA A 157 -2.47 14.98 12.23
N PHE A 158 -2.38 14.10 11.22
CA PHE A 158 -1.61 12.86 11.30
C PHE A 158 -0.10 13.12 11.45
N GLN A 159 0.47 14.10 10.73
CA GLN A 159 1.88 14.46 10.95
C GLN A 159 2.14 15.03 12.34
N ALA A 160 1.17 15.75 12.94
CA ALA A 160 1.30 16.32 14.27
C ALA A 160 1.37 15.25 15.36
N VAL A 161 0.81 14.06 15.12
CA VAL A 161 0.87 12.89 16.01
C VAL A 161 1.90 11.85 15.54
N ALA A 162 2.94 12.32 14.86
CA ALA A 162 4.15 11.58 14.54
C ALA A 162 4.02 10.49 13.47
N ALA A 163 3.04 10.55 12.56
CA ALA A 163 3.11 9.75 11.33
C ALA A 163 4.40 10.07 10.55
N ASP A 164 5.06 9.05 9.99
CA ASP A 164 6.33 9.21 9.27
C ASP A 164 6.12 9.55 7.80
N VAL A 165 5.10 8.96 7.18
CA VAL A 165 4.71 9.16 5.80
C VAL A 165 3.21 9.42 5.75
N LEU A 166 2.81 10.33 4.88
CA LEU A 166 1.41 10.69 4.67
C LEU A 166 0.91 10.15 3.33
N TYR A 167 -0.35 9.75 3.28
CA TYR A 167 -0.90 9.16 2.08
C TYR A 167 -2.38 9.54 1.93
N ALA A 168 -2.72 10.10 0.77
CA ALA A 168 -4.10 10.35 0.36
C ALA A 168 -4.34 9.66 -0.98
N PRO A 169 -4.88 8.43 -1.01
CA PRO A 169 -5.23 7.77 -2.26
C PRO A 169 -6.35 8.52 -2.97
N GLY A 170 -6.35 8.45 -4.31
CA GLY A 170 -7.38 9.09 -5.13
C GLY A 170 -7.02 10.47 -5.68
N LEU A 171 -5.87 11.04 -5.36
CA LEU A 171 -5.35 12.23 -6.04
C LEU A 171 -5.01 11.89 -7.49
N ARG A 172 -5.72 12.49 -8.46
CA ARG A 172 -5.68 12.04 -9.86
C ARG A 172 -4.96 12.98 -10.81
N ASP A 173 -4.51 14.13 -10.35
CA ASP A 173 -3.78 15.08 -11.17
C ASP A 173 -2.62 15.73 -10.42
N VAL A 174 -1.69 16.28 -11.18
CA VAL A 174 -0.45 16.89 -10.68
C VAL A 174 -0.72 18.08 -9.74
N ALA A 175 -1.81 18.82 -9.96
CA ALA A 175 -2.12 20.01 -9.15
C ALA A 175 -2.58 19.60 -7.75
N LEU A 176 -3.43 18.57 -7.64
CA LEU A 176 -3.86 18.02 -6.35
C LEU A 176 -2.70 17.39 -5.58
N ILE A 177 -1.85 16.61 -6.27
CA ILE A 177 -0.65 16.01 -5.66
C ILE A 177 0.25 17.10 -5.10
N ARG A 178 0.54 18.14 -5.90
CA ARG A 178 1.38 19.26 -5.48
C ARG A 178 0.79 20.01 -4.29
N ALA A 179 -0.49 20.32 -4.31
CA ALA A 179 -1.16 21.02 -3.21
C ALA A 179 -1.05 20.26 -1.90
N VAL A 180 -1.20 18.93 -1.91
CA VAL A 180 -0.99 18.09 -0.72
C VAL A 180 0.47 18.11 -0.29
N CYS A 181 1.43 17.90 -1.22
CA CYS A 181 2.86 17.87 -0.90
C CYS A 181 3.37 19.21 -0.32
N GLU A 182 2.86 20.34 -0.83
CA GLU A 182 3.22 21.68 -0.33
C GLU A 182 2.59 22.01 1.04
N ALA A 183 1.46 21.37 1.38
CA ALA A 183 0.73 21.65 2.61
C ALA A 183 1.28 20.89 3.84
N VAL A 184 2.16 19.89 3.65
CA VAL A 184 2.69 19.04 4.72
C VAL A 184 4.22 19.03 4.72
N SER A 185 4.82 18.66 5.85
CA SER A 185 6.28 18.60 6.00
C SER A 185 6.85 17.17 5.97
N LYS A 186 5.99 16.17 6.08
CA LYS A 186 6.38 14.76 6.02
C LYS A 186 6.37 14.25 4.58
N PRO A 187 7.15 13.22 4.25
CA PRO A 187 7.10 12.56 2.96
C PRO A 187 5.68 12.13 2.57
N VAL A 188 5.31 12.33 1.31
CA VAL A 188 4.00 11.93 0.80
C VAL A 188 4.14 10.72 -0.10
N ASN A 189 3.33 9.69 0.16
CA ASN A 189 3.08 8.59 -0.76
C ASN A 189 1.93 8.96 -1.70
N VAL A 190 2.09 8.67 -2.98
CA VAL A 190 1.03 8.82 -3.99
C VAL A 190 0.70 7.45 -4.57
N LEU A 191 -0.58 7.13 -4.67
CA LEU A 191 -1.04 5.96 -5.43
C LEU A 191 -0.84 6.25 -6.92
N ALA A 192 -0.20 5.34 -7.64
CA ALA A 192 0.06 5.49 -9.06
C ALA A 192 -1.20 5.85 -9.86
N VAL A 193 -1.07 6.84 -10.71
CA VAL A 193 -2.14 7.36 -11.56
C VAL A 193 -1.83 6.94 -12.99
N PRO A 194 -2.62 6.07 -13.65
CA PRO A 194 -2.24 5.43 -14.92
C PRO A 194 -1.91 6.37 -16.08
N HIS A 195 -2.37 7.63 -16.04
CA HIS A 195 -2.08 8.64 -17.07
C HIS A 195 -0.94 9.60 -16.72
N LEU A 196 -0.29 9.40 -15.56
CA LEU A 196 0.89 10.17 -15.13
C LEU A 196 2.13 9.29 -15.10
N THR A 197 3.26 9.87 -15.36
CA THR A 197 4.57 9.23 -15.22
C THR A 197 5.11 9.39 -13.80
N VAL A 198 6.05 8.53 -13.40
CA VAL A 198 6.79 8.67 -12.14
C VAL A 198 7.42 10.06 -12.04
N ALA A 199 8.03 10.56 -13.14
CA ALA A 199 8.67 11.87 -13.17
C ALA A 199 7.68 13.02 -12.89
N GLU A 200 6.46 12.98 -13.42
CA GLU A 200 5.43 14.00 -13.15
C GLU A 200 4.97 13.97 -11.70
N ILE A 201 4.77 12.79 -11.14
CA ILE A 201 4.33 12.60 -9.75
C ILE A 201 5.43 13.08 -8.78
N THR A 202 6.69 12.74 -9.04
CA THR A 202 7.82 13.18 -8.19
C THR A 202 8.10 14.66 -8.34
N ALA A 203 7.96 15.24 -9.54
CA ALA A 203 8.06 16.68 -9.76
C ALA A 203 6.93 17.48 -9.05
N ALA A 204 5.84 16.84 -8.70
CA ALA A 204 4.78 17.42 -7.86
C ALA A 204 5.09 17.38 -6.36
N GLY A 205 6.19 16.73 -5.94
CA GLY A 205 6.67 16.68 -4.54
C GLY A 205 6.51 15.31 -3.86
N ALA A 206 5.97 14.30 -4.54
CA ALA A 206 5.84 12.98 -3.95
C ALA A 206 7.21 12.34 -3.71
N GLN A 207 7.41 11.77 -2.52
CA GLN A 207 8.63 11.05 -2.14
C GLN A 207 8.53 9.55 -2.39
N ARG A 208 7.32 9.00 -2.39
CA ARG A 208 7.05 7.58 -2.61
C ARG A 208 5.84 7.41 -3.54
N ILE A 209 5.89 6.41 -4.40
CA ILE A 209 4.77 6.05 -5.28
C ILE A 209 4.48 4.56 -5.07
N SER A 210 3.27 4.24 -4.60
CA SER A 210 2.76 2.86 -4.52
C SER A 210 1.86 2.55 -5.70
N VAL A 211 1.69 1.26 -6.02
CA VAL A 211 0.86 0.84 -7.16
C VAL A 211 -0.44 0.13 -6.71
N GLY A 212 -0.59 -0.14 -5.41
CA GLY A 212 -1.75 -0.85 -4.88
C GLY A 212 -2.00 -2.18 -5.60
N GLY A 213 -3.24 -2.55 -5.79
CA GLY A 213 -3.62 -3.77 -6.51
C GLY A 213 -3.37 -3.75 -8.03
N ALA A 214 -2.85 -2.66 -8.61
CA ALA A 214 -2.81 -2.50 -10.07
C ALA A 214 -2.02 -3.60 -10.79
N LEU A 215 -0.88 -4.05 -10.24
CA LEU A 215 -0.09 -5.13 -10.84
C LEU A 215 -0.83 -6.47 -10.78
N THR A 216 -1.57 -6.74 -9.71
CA THR A 216 -2.46 -7.92 -9.62
C THR A 216 -3.49 -7.90 -10.74
N TRP A 217 -4.12 -6.73 -10.98
CA TRP A 217 -5.15 -6.59 -12.02
C TRP A 217 -4.59 -6.70 -13.43
N VAL A 218 -3.36 -6.24 -13.69
CA VAL A 218 -2.65 -6.47 -14.95
C VAL A 218 -2.48 -7.97 -15.19
N GLY A 219 -2.00 -8.71 -14.19
CA GLY A 219 -1.85 -10.17 -14.27
C GLY A 219 -3.18 -10.90 -14.46
N ALA A 220 -4.17 -10.59 -13.62
CA ALA A 220 -5.50 -11.19 -13.66
C ALA A 220 -6.20 -10.95 -15.02
N LYS A 221 -6.08 -9.71 -15.56
CA LYS A 221 -6.63 -9.40 -16.87
C LYS A 221 -5.97 -10.20 -17.98
N ALA A 222 -4.65 -10.34 -17.98
CA ALA A 222 -3.95 -11.13 -18.99
C ALA A 222 -4.39 -12.60 -18.98
N VAL A 223 -4.55 -13.18 -17.78
CA VAL A 223 -5.07 -14.55 -17.63
C VAL A 223 -6.52 -14.67 -18.13
N ALA A 224 -7.38 -13.72 -17.76
CA ALA A 224 -8.79 -13.72 -18.18
C ALA A 224 -8.94 -13.59 -19.70
N ASP A 225 -8.17 -12.69 -20.33
CA ASP A 225 -8.18 -12.51 -21.80
C ASP A 225 -7.73 -13.80 -22.51
N ALA A 226 -6.64 -14.42 -22.06
CA ALA A 226 -6.14 -15.67 -22.63
C ALA A 226 -7.15 -16.83 -22.45
N ALA A 227 -7.70 -16.99 -21.26
CA ALA A 227 -8.71 -18.02 -20.99
C ALA A 227 -9.98 -17.82 -21.83
N THR A 228 -10.39 -16.58 -22.06
CA THR A 228 -11.53 -16.23 -22.91
C THR A 228 -11.26 -16.60 -24.36
N ALA A 229 -10.09 -16.28 -24.91
CA ALA A 229 -9.71 -16.64 -26.27
C ALA A 229 -9.70 -18.18 -26.49
N ILE A 230 -9.14 -18.91 -25.52
CA ILE A 230 -9.13 -20.38 -25.54
C ILE A 230 -10.56 -20.92 -25.52
N ARG A 231 -11.42 -20.44 -24.65
CA ARG A 231 -12.81 -20.91 -24.52
C ARG A 231 -13.64 -20.63 -25.79
N ASP A 232 -13.53 -19.43 -26.34
CA ASP A 232 -14.44 -18.92 -27.35
C ASP A 232 -14.00 -19.31 -28.80
N SER A 233 -12.69 -19.38 -29.05
CA SER A 233 -12.13 -19.64 -30.37
C SER A 233 -11.21 -20.86 -30.44
N GLY A 234 -10.85 -21.48 -29.33
CA GLY A 234 -9.85 -22.55 -29.29
C GLY A 234 -8.43 -22.06 -29.61
N ASP A 235 -8.18 -20.75 -29.53
CA ASP A 235 -6.88 -20.15 -29.86
C ASP A 235 -5.87 -20.39 -28.74
N LEU A 236 -4.93 -21.32 -29.00
CA LEU A 236 -3.81 -21.59 -28.08
C LEU A 236 -2.58 -20.73 -28.35
N SER A 237 -2.57 -19.92 -29.41
CA SER A 237 -1.45 -19.04 -29.75
C SER A 237 -1.24 -17.95 -28.70
N VAL A 238 -2.25 -17.66 -27.88
CA VAL A 238 -2.18 -16.73 -26.72
C VAL A 238 -1.25 -17.22 -25.61
N LEU A 239 -0.89 -18.52 -25.57
CA LEU A 239 0.00 -19.13 -24.57
C LEU A 239 1.49 -18.98 -24.93
N VAL A 240 1.83 -17.96 -25.70
CA VAL A 240 3.21 -17.69 -26.10
C VAL A 240 3.96 -16.88 -25.04
N GLY A 241 5.26 -17.16 -24.97
CA GLY A 241 6.17 -16.48 -24.05
C GLY A 241 6.25 -17.16 -22.67
N ARG A 242 7.46 -17.45 -22.27
CA ARG A 242 7.76 -17.96 -20.93
C ARG A 242 8.59 -16.93 -20.18
N PRO A 243 8.16 -16.51 -18.98
CA PRO A 243 8.97 -15.60 -18.17
C PRO A 243 10.29 -16.27 -17.77
N PRO A 244 11.34 -15.51 -17.49
CA PRO A 244 12.67 -16.03 -17.13
C PRO A 244 12.69 -16.50 -15.65
N LEU A 245 11.95 -17.56 -15.33
CA LEU A 245 11.73 -18.04 -13.95
C LEU A 245 13.05 -18.38 -13.23
N GLU A 246 14.01 -18.94 -13.95
CA GLU A 246 15.35 -19.24 -13.37
C GLU A 246 16.08 -17.98 -12.89
N ARG A 247 15.86 -16.85 -13.58
CA ARG A 247 16.43 -15.56 -13.16
C ARG A 247 15.70 -14.97 -11.93
N TRP A 248 14.42 -15.28 -11.77
CA TRP A 248 13.62 -14.75 -10.66
C TRP A 248 13.73 -15.60 -9.39
N PHE A 249 13.96 -16.90 -9.53
CA PHE A 249 13.86 -17.86 -8.41
C PHE A 249 15.15 -18.68 -8.17
N GLY A 250 16.16 -18.50 -9.02
CA GLY A 250 17.45 -19.20 -8.95
C GLY A 250 18.42 -18.67 -7.91
#